data_b76274aa2f25234c1b5c92f70ee706d6
#
_entry.id   b76274aa2f25234c1b5c92f70ee706d6
#
_cell.length_a   1.000
_cell.length_b   1.000
_cell.length_c   1.000
_cell.angle_alpha   90.00
_cell.angle_beta   90.00
_cell.angle_gamma   90.00
#
_symmetry.space_group_name_H-M   'P 1'
#
loop_
_entity.id
_entity.type
_entity.pdbx_description
1 polymer ?
#
loop_
_entity_poly.entity_id
_entity_poly.type
_entity_poly.pdbx_seq_one_letter_code
_entity_poly.pdbx_strand_id
1 'polypeptide(L)'
;MKIMKIVKSNSKRLTFLLLLAVSMMIQPTVKSFAEEVLETKVPEAEDVVESLVSLNENYKDVLNKYIYGLNYDTENILTHNGEKITTKFPTTGKNKNNEFVVIEKIKKNLMHKDADVSVMTSSGNRIFPGALLKADKGLLENNPAVISLDRAPIKISIDLPGMINNSNGEIVSNPTNSNVKGAINNLVEKWHSDYSSKYPNVAAKISYTETMAKSMNQLKAQFGLGFEKMGVPLNIDFDALVSGEKQVCVVHFKQVYYNVSIDAPSAPADFFAQTVTVDGLKNAGINATTPPVYVSDVSYGRSMYIKLETSSKSAKVHAAFQALIKGADIKGDVEFQQILDNTSFTAVVLGGDSSTSTKVVSGKIEDLKEIINSGSKYSRETPAVPVSYRTAFVKDNEPAILNSSSDYVETKITSYRNGELVLNHTGGYIAEFFVKWDELTYNENGEEVLVPKEWEYNGRPRTSGFSVTIPLKGNVRNLSVKAIENTGLIWEPWRTVYQKDDISLVKRREISIWGTTLHPKMEDKVVNEVE
;
A
#
# COMPACT_ATOMS: atom_id res chain seq x y z
N MET A 1 37.40 43.85 -9.46
CA MET A 1 38.69 43.82 -10.20
C MET A 1 39.31 42.40 -10.34
N LYS A 2 39.08 41.43 -9.46
CA LYS A 2 39.61 40.05 -9.62
C LYS A 2 38.80 39.18 -10.60
N ILE A 3 37.50 39.38 -10.71
CA ILE A 3 36.59 38.60 -11.59
C ILE A 3 36.83 38.97 -13.06
N MET A 4 37.09 40.26 -13.35
CA MET A 4 37.38 40.72 -14.71
C MET A 4 38.71 40.19 -15.30
N LYS A 5 39.70 39.85 -14.44
CA LYS A 5 40.97 39.22 -14.90
C LYS A 5 40.81 37.74 -15.25
N ILE A 6 39.89 37.01 -14.61
CA ILE A 6 39.63 35.60 -14.88
C ILE A 6 38.84 35.43 -16.20
N VAL A 7 37.88 36.32 -16.48
CA VAL A 7 37.15 36.32 -17.76
C VAL A 7 38.05 36.62 -18.95
N LYS A 8 38.97 37.56 -18.83
CA LYS A 8 39.95 37.87 -19.91
C LYS A 8 40.96 36.71 -20.16
N SER A 9 41.31 35.93 -19.15
CA SER A 9 42.21 34.75 -19.31
C SER A 9 41.51 33.59 -20.01
N ASN A 10 40.24 33.33 -19.69
CA ASN A 10 39.47 32.23 -20.29
C ASN A 10 38.99 32.57 -21.72
N SER A 11 38.70 33.84 -22.03
CA SER A 11 38.37 34.29 -23.38
C SER A 11 39.52 34.04 -24.38
N LYS A 12 40.77 34.33 -24.00
CA LYS A 12 41.94 34.06 -24.87
C LYS A 12 42.16 32.55 -25.12
N ARG A 13 41.86 31.68 -24.18
CA ARG A 13 41.93 30.20 -24.36
C ARG A 13 40.80 29.65 -25.24
N LEU A 14 39.60 30.20 -25.11
CA LEU A 14 38.45 29.80 -25.94
C LEU A 14 38.64 30.26 -27.41
N THR A 15 39.13 31.47 -27.63
CA THR A 15 39.45 32.01 -28.98
C THR A 15 40.55 31.18 -29.66
N PHE A 16 41.56 30.71 -28.89
CA PHE A 16 42.64 29.88 -29.43
C PHE A 16 42.14 28.46 -29.79
N LEU A 17 41.27 27.88 -29.03
CA LEU A 17 40.65 26.59 -29.31
C LEU A 17 39.69 26.65 -30.52
N LEU A 18 38.92 27.71 -30.69
CA LEU A 18 38.06 27.92 -31.87
C LEU A 18 38.88 28.14 -33.16
N LEU A 19 39.98 28.88 -33.09
CA LEU A 19 40.89 29.06 -34.20
C LEU A 19 41.60 27.76 -34.59
N LEU A 20 41.95 26.89 -33.63
CA LEU A 20 42.51 25.59 -33.92
C LEU A 20 41.49 24.62 -34.56
N ALA A 21 40.25 24.64 -34.15
CA ALA A 21 39.17 23.84 -34.72
C ALA A 21 38.85 24.24 -36.18
N VAL A 22 38.86 25.52 -36.48
CA VAL A 22 38.65 26.02 -37.85
C VAL A 22 39.84 25.73 -38.75
N SER A 23 41.09 25.71 -38.23
CA SER A 23 42.29 25.42 -39.01
C SER A 23 42.46 23.93 -39.36
N MET A 24 41.81 23.02 -38.63
CA MET A 24 41.86 21.58 -38.92
C MET A 24 40.82 21.09 -39.94
N MET A 25 39.86 21.93 -40.34
CA MET A 25 38.82 21.53 -41.31
C MET A 25 39.06 22.02 -42.75
N ILE A 26 40.20 22.68 -43.06
CA ILE A 26 40.51 23.08 -44.42
C ILE A 26 41.66 22.26 -44.95
N GLN A 27 41.35 21.17 -45.66
CA GLN A 27 42.30 20.50 -46.58
C GLN A 27 42.37 21.26 -47.90
N PRO A 28 43.56 21.40 -48.52
CA PRO A 28 43.72 22.25 -49.66
C PRO A 28 43.44 21.53 -50.98
N THR A 29 42.31 21.79 -51.58
CA THR A 29 42.17 21.60 -53.02
C THR A 29 41.53 22.85 -53.64
N VAL A 30 42.23 23.40 -54.59
CA VAL A 30 41.90 24.42 -55.59
C VAL A 30 42.70 25.70 -55.41
N LYS A 31 43.80 25.70 -56.10
CA LYS A 31 44.43 26.92 -56.64
C LYS A 31 43.54 27.49 -57.75
N SER A 32 43.44 28.80 -57.77
CA SER A 32 42.83 29.64 -58.79
C SER A 32 41.43 30.11 -58.52
N PHE A 33 41.36 31.22 -57.83
CA PHE A 33 40.66 32.46 -58.22
C PHE A 33 41.21 33.55 -57.30
N ALA A 34 42.02 34.41 -57.92
CA ALA A 34 42.53 35.60 -57.27
C ALA A 34 41.50 36.76 -57.32
N GLU A 35 41.51 37.53 -56.26
CA GLU A 35 41.06 38.92 -56.20
C GLU A 35 39.55 39.18 -56.31
N GLU A 36 38.88 38.99 -55.14
CA GLU A 36 37.98 40.02 -54.65
C GLU A 36 38.08 39.94 -53.09
N VAL A 37 38.87 40.82 -52.53
CA VAL A 37 39.04 41.02 -51.10
C VAL A 37 37.78 41.70 -50.60
N LEU A 38 36.83 40.91 -50.17
CA LEU A 38 35.82 41.31 -49.20
C LEU A 38 36.52 41.38 -47.86
N GLU A 39 36.78 42.56 -47.33
CA GLU A 39 37.06 42.78 -45.92
C GLU A 39 35.90 42.24 -45.06
N THR A 40 35.89 40.96 -44.80
CA THR A 40 35.07 40.45 -43.73
C THR A 40 35.75 40.85 -42.42
N LYS A 41 35.22 41.92 -41.79
CA LYS A 41 35.54 42.27 -40.42
C LYS A 41 35.38 41.01 -39.57
N VAL A 42 36.48 40.45 -39.05
CA VAL A 42 36.43 39.38 -38.04
C VAL A 42 35.74 40.01 -36.82
N PRO A 43 34.59 39.52 -36.39
CA PRO A 43 33.89 40.11 -35.24
C PRO A 43 34.81 40.10 -34.03
N GLU A 44 34.83 41.19 -33.28
CA GLU A 44 35.59 41.25 -32.04
C GLU A 44 35.09 40.17 -31.08
N ALA A 45 35.96 39.60 -30.26
CA ALA A 45 35.60 38.53 -29.34
C ALA A 45 34.42 38.91 -28.40
N GLU A 46 34.24 40.18 -28.14
CA GLU A 46 33.10 40.73 -27.37
C GLU A 46 31.79 40.63 -28.15
N ASP A 47 31.76 40.93 -29.45
CA ASP A 47 30.55 40.80 -30.30
C ASP A 47 30.11 39.34 -30.46
N VAL A 48 31.07 38.41 -30.54
CA VAL A 48 30.77 36.97 -30.59
C VAL A 48 30.20 36.47 -29.26
N VAL A 49 30.76 36.92 -28.14
CA VAL A 49 30.26 36.57 -26.80
C VAL A 49 28.87 37.17 -26.58
N GLU A 50 28.62 38.42 -26.98
CA GLU A 50 27.32 39.09 -26.85
C GLU A 50 26.27 38.43 -27.75
N SER A 51 26.61 38.02 -28.97
CA SER A 51 25.72 37.26 -29.85
C SER A 51 25.40 35.86 -29.33
N LEU A 52 26.39 35.16 -28.73
CA LEU A 52 26.18 33.87 -28.11
C LEU A 52 25.32 33.95 -26.83
N VAL A 53 25.48 35.02 -26.05
CA VAL A 53 24.65 35.27 -24.87
C VAL A 53 23.22 35.58 -25.31
N SER A 54 23.01 36.43 -26.32
CA SER A 54 21.68 36.78 -26.82
C SER A 54 20.96 35.58 -27.47
N LEU A 55 21.68 34.69 -28.18
CA LEU A 55 21.14 33.44 -28.72
C LEU A 55 20.74 32.46 -27.61
N ASN A 56 21.53 32.41 -26.55
CA ASN A 56 21.22 31.56 -25.40
C ASN A 56 20.01 32.07 -24.61
N GLU A 57 19.87 33.37 -24.42
CA GLU A 57 18.69 33.97 -23.78
C GLU A 57 17.43 33.75 -24.62
N ASN A 58 17.51 33.96 -25.94
CA ASN A 58 16.37 33.71 -26.84
C ASN A 58 15.94 32.22 -26.84
N TYR A 59 16.89 31.28 -26.80
CA TYR A 59 16.61 29.84 -26.70
C TYR A 59 15.86 29.51 -25.42
N LYS A 60 16.34 29.98 -24.25
CA LYS A 60 15.69 29.73 -22.97
C LYS A 60 14.29 30.32 -22.90
N ASP A 61 14.11 31.53 -23.38
CA ASP A 61 12.82 32.22 -23.41
C ASP A 61 11.78 31.45 -24.23
N VAL A 62 12.18 30.93 -25.39
CA VAL A 62 11.28 30.18 -26.28
C VAL A 62 10.85 28.84 -25.63
N LEU A 63 11.80 28.12 -25.02
CA LEU A 63 11.47 26.88 -24.30
C LEU A 63 10.62 27.12 -23.05
N ASN A 64 10.99 28.15 -22.26
CA ASN A 64 10.22 28.52 -21.06
C ASN A 64 8.79 28.89 -21.43
N LYS A 65 8.61 29.73 -22.47
CA LYS A 65 7.29 30.12 -22.95
C LYS A 65 6.44 28.91 -23.36
N TYR A 66 7.04 27.95 -24.03
CA TYR A 66 6.33 26.73 -24.42
C TYR A 66 5.91 25.91 -23.20
N ILE A 67 6.83 25.62 -22.25
CA ILE A 67 6.55 24.77 -21.10
C ILE A 67 5.61 25.46 -20.11
N TYR A 68 5.80 26.75 -19.81
CA TYR A 68 4.86 27.52 -18.99
C TYR A 68 3.47 27.63 -19.62
N GLY A 69 3.39 27.61 -20.97
CA GLY A 69 2.13 27.63 -21.72
C GLY A 69 1.38 26.29 -21.71
N LEU A 70 1.96 25.21 -21.23
CA LEU A 70 1.26 23.93 -21.08
C LEU A 70 0.18 24.06 -19.99
N ASN A 71 -1.08 23.99 -20.42
CA ASN A 71 -2.22 24.08 -19.51
C ASN A 71 -2.73 22.68 -19.17
N TYR A 72 -2.44 22.20 -17.96
CA TYR A 72 -2.88 20.93 -17.41
C TYR A 72 -3.21 21.10 -15.93
N ASP A 73 -4.07 20.23 -15.44
CA ASP A 73 -4.45 20.16 -14.03
C ASP A 73 -3.50 19.20 -13.30
N THR A 74 -2.63 19.75 -12.45
CA THR A 74 -1.64 18.98 -11.68
C THR A 74 -2.25 18.01 -10.70
N GLU A 75 -3.48 18.26 -10.22
CA GLU A 75 -4.19 17.35 -9.30
C GLU A 75 -4.83 16.17 -10.03
N ASN A 76 -5.23 16.35 -11.30
CA ASN A 76 -5.99 15.33 -12.03
C ASN A 76 -5.21 14.61 -13.12
N ILE A 77 -4.10 15.17 -13.63
CA ILE A 77 -3.33 14.58 -14.72
C ILE A 77 -2.82 13.16 -14.40
N LEU A 78 -2.50 12.89 -13.14
CA LEU A 78 -2.05 11.61 -12.63
C LEU A 78 -3.12 10.99 -11.71
N THR A 79 -4.37 10.98 -12.18
CA THR A 79 -5.49 10.40 -11.44
C THR A 79 -6.02 9.16 -12.12
N HIS A 80 -6.14 8.08 -11.36
CA HIS A 80 -6.83 6.87 -11.75
C HIS A 80 -8.13 6.72 -10.95
N ASN A 81 -9.25 6.76 -11.66
CA ASN A 81 -10.55 6.40 -11.10
C ASN A 81 -10.82 4.93 -11.44
N GLY A 82 -10.73 4.07 -10.43
CA GLY A 82 -11.02 2.65 -10.56
C GLY A 82 -12.50 2.36 -10.71
N GLU A 83 -12.83 1.09 -10.55
CA GLU A 83 -14.20 0.59 -10.71
C GLU A 83 -15.17 1.25 -9.71
N LYS A 84 -16.35 1.60 -10.20
CA LYS A 84 -17.49 2.01 -9.37
C LYS A 84 -18.48 0.87 -9.24
N ILE A 85 -18.71 0.43 -8.01
CA ILE A 85 -19.65 -0.66 -7.71
C ILE A 85 -21.04 -0.05 -7.55
N THR A 86 -21.96 -0.38 -8.44
CA THR A 86 -23.38 0.04 -8.39
C THR A 86 -24.30 -1.05 -7.83
N THR A 87 -23.82 -2.29 -7.78
CA THR A 87 -24.59 -3.45 -7.29
C THR A 87 -24.88 -3.32 -5.79
N LYS A 88 -26.12 -3.64 -5.41
CA LYS A 88 -26.52 -3.82 -4.02
C LYS A 88 -26.19 -5.25 -3.58
N PHE A 89 -25.73 -5.40 -2.37
CA PHE A 89 -25.38 -6.68 -1.76
C PHE A 89 -26.29 -6.91 -0.55
N PRO A 90 -27.38 -7.68 -0.68
CA PRO A 90 -28.25 -7.98 0.45
C PRO A 90 -27.49 -8.82 1.50
N THR A 91 -27.72 -8.54 2.77
CA THR A 91 -27.26 -9.40 3.87
C THR A 91 -27.91 -10.78 3.76
N THR A 92 -27.15 -11.82 4.00
CA THR A 92 -27.65 -13.19 3.95
C THR A 92 -27.30 -13.95 5.23
N GLY A 93 -28.19 -14.84 5.66
CA GLY A 93 -27.96 -15.72 6.80
C GLY A 93 -28.20 -17.17 6.40
N LYS A 94 -27.28 -18.07 6.77
CA LYS A 94 -27.39 -19.51 6.49
C LYS A 94 -26.91 -20.35 7.67
N ASN A 95 -27.60 -21.44 7.93
CA ASN A 95 -27.12 -22.48 8.86
C ASN A 95 -26.06 -23.34 8.16
N LYS A 96 -24.85 -23.43 8.73
CA LYS A 96 -23.73 -24.23 8.22
C LYS A 96 -22.90 -24.74 9.40
N ASN A 97 -22.62 -26.07 9.41
CA ASN A 97 -21.67 -26.68 10.38
C ASN A 97 -21.95 -26.30 11.85
N ASN A 98 -23.20 -26.48 12.31
CA ASN A 98 -23.63 -26.15 13.67
C ASN A 98 -23.51 -24.67 14.07
N GLU A 99 -23.47 -23.77 13.08
CA GLU A 99 -23.50 -22.33 13.28
C GLU A 99 -24.51 -21.68 12.33
N PHE A 100 -25.06 -20.56 12.74
CA PHE A 100 -25.75 -19.64 11.84
C PHE A 100 -24.78 -18.56 11.41
N VAL A 101 -24.47 -18.51 10.11
CA VAL A 101 -23.50 -17.58 9.53
C VAL A 101 -24.23 -16.46 8.82
N VAL A 102 -23.98 -15.24 9.26
CA VAL A 102 -24.46 -13.99 8.63
C VAL A 102 -23.33 -13.39 7.80
N ILE A 103 -23.63 -13.08 6.55
CA ILE A 103 -22.70 -12.47 5.61
C ILE A 103 -23.23 -11.10 5.21
N GLU A 104 -22.53 -10.05 5.64
CA GLU A 104 -22.78 -8.66 5.27
C GLU A 104 -21.73 -8.23 4.26
N LYS A 105 -22.15 -7.68 3.13
CA LYS A 105 -21.27 -7.11 2.11
C LYS A 105 -21.45 -5.61 2.08
N ILE A 106 -20.41 -4.89 2.49
CA ILE A 106 -20.42 -3.45 2.63
C ILE A 106 -19.58 -2.84 1.52
N LYS A 107 -20.20 -1.99 0.69
CA LYS A 107 -19.46 -1.19 -0.28
C LYS A 107 -18.65 -0.12 0.44
N LYS A 108 -17.37 -0.03 0.13
CA LYS A 108 -16.45 1.01 0.59
C LYS A 108 -15.73 1.64 -0.58
N ASN A 109 -15.22 2.86 -0.39
CA ASN A 109 -14.35 3.54 -1.32
C ASN A 109 -13.00 3.78 -0.65
N LEU A 110 -11.92 3.52 -1.38
CA LEU A 110 -10.57 3.88 -0.99
C LEU A 110 -10.07 4.98 -1.92
N MET A 111 -9.54 6.04 -1.34
CA MET A 111 -8.81 7.10 -2.04
C MET A 111 -7.39 7.14 -1.48
N HIS A 112 -6.41 7.13 -2.36
CA HIS A 112 -5.00 7.19 -1.99
C HIS A 112 -4.29 8.25 -2.82
N LYS A 113 -3.50 9.09 -2.16
CA LYS A 113 -2.65 10.13 -2.76
C LYS A 113 -1.23 9.91 -2.29
N ASP A 114 -0.30 9.78 -3.20
CA ASP A 114 1.11 9.58 -2.88
C ASP A 114 2.02 10.32 -3.85
N ALA A 115 3.01 11.02 -3.31
CA ALA A 115 4.09 11.62 -4.08
C ALA A 115 5.33 10.69 -4.14
N ASP A 116 5.42 9.69 -3.26
CA ASP A 116 6.53 8.73 -3.16
C ASP A 116 6.18 7.44 -3.91
N VAL A 117 6.54 7.37 -5.18
CA VAL A 117 6.21 6.25 -6.06
C VAL A 117 7.10 5.04 -5.73
N SER A 118 6.50 3.97 -5.26
CA SER A 118 7.23 2.74 -4.95
C SER A 118 7.68 2.01 -6.21
N VAL A 119 8.94 1.55 -6.24
CA VAL A 119 9.46 0.71 -7.32
C VAL A 119 8.99 -0.72 -7.09
N MET A 120 8.23 -1.28 -8.02
CA MET A 120 7.63 -2.62 -7.92
C MET A 120 8.33 -3.68 -8.79
N THR A 121 9.14 -3.26 -9.72
CA THR A 121 9.87 -4.16 -10.61
C THR A 121 11.29 -3.65 -10.79
N SER A 122 12.22 -4.53 -11.13
CA SER A 122 13.60 -4.15 -11.47
C SER A 122 13.70 -3.37 -12.79
N SER A 123 12.85 -2.34 -12.96
CA SER A 123 12.88 -1.44 -14.13
C SER A 123 14.16 -0.57 -14.13
N GLY A 124 15.27 -1.19 -13.82
CA GLY A 124 16.55 -0.63 -13.42
C GLY A 124 17.20 0.44 -14.29
N ASN A 125 16.65 0.73 -15.48
CA ASN A 125 17.24 1.71 -16.40
C ASN A 125 16.37 2.96 -16.63
N ARG A 126 15.18 3.01 -16.06
CA ARG A 126 14.22 4.10 -16.28
C ARG A 126 14.17 5.08 -15.12
N ILE A 127 14.46 4.61 -13.89
CA ILE A 127 14.37 5.39 -12.67
C ILE A 127 15.78 5.69 -12.17
N PHE A 128 16.18 6.95 -12.27
CA PHE A 128 17.43 7.51 -11.75
C PHE A 128 17.22 9.00 -11.46
N PRO A 129 17.95 9.60 -10.50
CA PRO A 129 17.84 11.04 -10.23
C PRO A 129 18.04 11.86 -11.48
N GLY A 130 17.09 12.75 -11.76
CA GLY A 130 17.10 13.56 -12.95
C GLY A 130 16.55 12.89 -14.20
N ALA A 131 16.04 11.67 -14.19
CA ALA A 131 15.35 11.08 -15.35
C ALA A 131 14.16 11.95 -15.77
N LEU A 132 14.00 12.19 -17.07
CA LEU A 132 12.86 12.92 -17.64
C LEU A 132 11.80 11.93 -18.08
N LEU A 133 10.59 12.08 -17.55
CA LEU A 133 9.48 11.15 -17.73
C LEU A 133 8.24 11.88 -18.25
N LYS A 134 7.30 11.14 -18.83
CA LYS A 134 5.96 11.62 -19.15
C LYS A 134 5.04 11.46 -17.94
N ALA A 135 4.31 12.51 -17.60
CA ALA A 135 3.20 12.40 -16.65
C ALA A 135 1.99 11.81 -17.36
N ASP A 136 1.95 10.49 -17.46
CA ASP A 136 0.90 9.72 -18.14
C ASP A 136 0.51 8.46 -17.35
N LYS A 137 -0.37 7.65 -17.95
CA LYS A 137 -0.81 6.38 -17.37
C LYS A 137 0.36 5.42 -17.05
N GLY A 138 1.46 5.48 -17.82
CA GLY A 138 2.64 4.65 -17.55
C GLY A 138 3.25 4.94 -16.18
N LEU A 139 3.27 6.21 -15.75
CA LEU A 139 3.74 6.59 -14.43
C LEU A 139 2.84 5.99 -13.31
N LEU A 140 1.52 6.04 -13.50
CA LEU A 140 0.54 5.43 -12.59
C LEU A 140 0.70 3.89 -12.49
N GLU A 141 1.04 3.22 -13.60
CA GLU A 141 1.18 1.77 -13.68
C GLU A 141 2.57 1.25 -13.29
N ASN A 142 3.43 2.11 -12.73
CA ASN A 142 4.82 1.78 -12.40
C ASN A 142 5.62 1.29 -13.63
N ASN A 143 5.35 1.87 -14.78
CA ASN A 143 6.03 1.64 -16.06
C ASN A 143 6.25 2.95 -16.81
N PRO A 144 7.00 3.91 -16.21
CA PRO A 144 7.13 5.26 -16.75
C PRO A 144 7.78 5.29 -18.13
N ALA A 145 7.28 6.16 -18.98
CA ALA A 145 7.86 6.45 -20.28
C ALA A 145 8.97 7.49 -20.15
N VAL A 146 10.20 7.10 -20.49
CA VAL A 146 11.36 8.02 -20.47
C VAL A 146 11.35 8.90 -21.72
N ILE A 147 11.61 10.18 -21.54
CA ILE A 147 11.80 11.16 -22.62
C ILE A 147 13.30 11.26 -22.89
N SER A 148 13.71 10.86 -24.09
CA SER A 148 15.11 10.90 -24.53
C SER A 148 15.38 12.22 -25.26
N LEU A 149 15.72 13.25 -24.50
CA LEU A 149 16.18 14.56 -24.99
C LEU A 149 17.51 14.89 -24.31
N ASP A 150 18.34 15.68 -25.01
CA ASP A 150 19.60 16.16 -24.43
C ASP A 150 19.33 17.02 -23.19
N ARG A 151 20.15 16.83 -22.16
CA ARG A 151 19.95 17.38 -20.84
C ARG A 151 21.07 18.38 -20.49
N ALA A 152 20.69 19.41 -19.75
CA ALA A 152 21.69 20.24 -19.08
C ALA A 152 22.41 19.42 -17.99
N PRO A 153 23.65 19.81 -17.60
CA PRO A 153 24.33 19.24 -16.46
C PRO A 153 23.48 19.31 -15.19
N ILE A 154 23.47 18.24 -14.41
CA ILE A 154 22.80 18.21 -13.11
C ILE A 154 23.82 17.98 -11.99
N LYS A 155 23.52 18.49 -10.80
CA LYS A 155 24.24 18.13 -9.58
C LYS A 155 23.40 17.13 -8.82
N ILE A 156 23.96 15.95 -8.55
CA ILE A 156 23.36 14.96 -7.65
C ILE A 156 23.96 15.12 -6.25
N SER A 157 23.19 14.79 -5.23
CA SER A 157 23.64 14.74 -3.84
C SER A 157 23.09 13.53 -3.11
N ILE A 158 23.91 12.97 -2.19
CA ILE A 158 23.57 11.80 -1.37
C ILE A 158 23.50 12.21 0.11
N ASP A 159 22.57 11.61 0.89
CA ASP A 159 22.35 11.95 2.31
C ASP A 159 23.03 10.98 3.30
N LEU A 160 24.11 10.31 2.88
CA LEU A 160 24.89 9.44 3.78
C LEU A 160 25.60 10.27 4.88
N PRO A 161 25.63 9.76 6.13
CA PRO A 161 26.14 10.53 7.27
C PRO A 161 27.63 10.83 7.17
N GLY A 162 28.03 11.98 7.68
CA GLY A 162 29.45 12.39 7.76
C GLY A 162 30.00 13.09 6.53
N MET A 163 29.35 13.04 5.39
CA MET A 163 29.79 13.75 4.19
C MET A 163 29.51 15.26 4.31
N ILE A 164 30.57 16.05 4.44
CA ILE A 164 30.54 17.50 4.65
C ILE A 164 31.31 18.24 3.54
N ASN A 165 31.21 19.57 3.47
CA ASN A 165 31.95 20.41 2.55
C ASN A 165 31.78 20.02 1.07
N ASN A 166 30.53 19.79 0.63
CA ASN A 166 30.19 19.33 -0.73
C ASN A 166 30.77 17.96 -1.11
N SER A 167 31.25 17.16 -0.16
CA SER A 167 31.74 15.81 -0.43
C SER A 167 30.62 14.85 -0.82
N ASN A 168 29.37 15.22 -0.52
CA ASN A 168 28.15 14.47 -0.80
C ASN A 168 27.53 14.74 -2.18
N GLY A 169 28.16 15.56 -3.02
CA GLY A 169 27.63 15.94 -4.33
C GLY A 169 28.61 15.72 -5.48
N GLU A 170 28.07 15.41 -6.68
CA GLU A 170 28.81 15.25 -7.92
C GLU A 170 28.02 15.89 -9.07
N ILE A 171 28.75 16.56 -10.00
CA ILE A 171 28.15 17.15 -11.21
C ILE A 171 28.22 16.13 -12.34
N VAL A 172 27.07 15.83 -12.93
CA VAL A 172 26.93 14.95 -14.08
C VAL A 172 26.68 15.80 -15.32
N SER A 173 27.72 15.98 -16.15
CA SER A 173 27.65 16.87 -17.32
C SER A 173 26.66 16.38 -18.39
N ASN A 174 26.53 15.07 -18.55
CA ASN A 174 25.54 14.45 -19.44
C ASN A 174 24.73 13.42 -18.62
N PRO A 175 23.54 13.79 -18.10
CA PRO A 175 22.79 12.97 -17.15
C PRO A 175 21.99 11.84 -17.83
N THR A 176 22.71 10.90 -18.42
CA THR A 176 22.17 9.59 -18.82
C THR A 176 22.07 8.66 -17.63
N ASN A 177 21.27 7.60 -17.75
CA ASN A 177 21.18 6.57 -16.71
C ASN A 177 22.56 6.02 -16.30
N SER A 178 23.44 5.74 -17.26
CA SER A 178 24.77 5.19 -16.99
C SER A 178 25.67 6.17 -16.25
N ASN A 179 25.68 7.44 -16.69
CA ASN A 179 26.53 8.47 -16.09
C ASN A 179 26.06 8.82 -14.67
N VAL A 180 24.74 8.93 -14.45
CA VAL A 180 24.19 9.19 -13.11
C VAL A 180 24.46 8.02 -12.16
N LYS A 181 24.29 6.78 -12.61
CA LYS A 181 24.66 5.62 -11.81
C LYS A 181 26.16 5.56 -11.50
N GLY A 182 27.00 5.92 -12.46
CA GLY A 182 28.45 6.03 -12.24
C GLY A 182 28.78 7.04 -11.13
N ALA A 183 28.18 8.22 -11.20
CA ALA A 183 28.37 9.27 -10.19
C ALA A 183 27.83 8.84 -8.79
N ILE A 184 26.68 8.17 -8.74
CA ILE A 184 26.18 7.60 -7.47
C ILE A 184 27.16 6.58 -6.90
N ASN A 185 27.68 5.67 -7.74
CA ASN A 185 28.67 4.69 -7.31
C ASN A 185 29.95 5.33 -6.78
N ASN A 186 30.41 6.42 -7.40
CA ASN A 186 31.56 7.19 -6.92
C ASN A 186 31.30 7.76 -5.52
N LEU A 187 30.14 8.38 -5.32
CA LEU A 187 29.75 8.94 -4.01
C LEU A 187 29.62 7.84 -2.92
N VAL A 188 29.04 6.71 -3.28
CA VAL A 188 28.91 5.54 -2.38
C VAL A 188 30.26 4.97 -2.02
N GLU A 189 31.15 4.77 -3.00
CA GLU A 189 32.50 4.26 -2.77
C GLU A 189 33.33 5.22 -1.92
N LYS A 190 33.25 6.50 -2.19
CA LYS A 190 33.85 7.54 -1.37
C LYS A 190 33.37 7.48 0.08
N TRP A 191 32.07 7.30 0.30
CA TRP A 191 31.52 7.14 1.64
C TRP A 191 32.10 5.89 2.34
N HIS A 192 32.12 4.76 1.64
CA HIS A 192 32.67 3.53 2.20
C HIS A 192 34.14 3.64 2.56
N SER A 193 34.95 4.35 1.75
CA SER A 193 36.37 4.55 1.98
C SER A 193 36.67 5.52 3.12
N ASP A 194 35.97 6.65 3.16
CA ASP A 194 36.38 7.78 3.98
C ASP A 194 35.58 7.92 5.30
N TYR A 195 34.34 7.38 5.32
CA TYR A 195 33.38 7.64 6.38
C TYR A 195 32.84 6.39 7.08
N SER A 196 32.73 5.25 6.41
CA SER A 196 32.06 4.05 6.96
C SER A 196 32.67 3.56 8.27
N SER A 197 33.98 3.71 8.48
CA SER A 197 34.65 3.34 9.74
C SER A 197 34.20 4.20 10.92
N LYS A 198 33.84 5.46 10.67
CA LYS A 198 33.34 6.39 11.67
C LYS A 198 31.82 6.21 11.91
N TYR A 199 31.12 5.63 10.96
CA TYR A 199 29.68 5.38 10.99
C TYR A 199 29.37 3.90 10.73
N PRO A 200 29.82 2.96 11.59
CA PRO A 200 29.71 1.52 11.33
C PRO A 200 28.26 0.98 11.43
N ASN A 201 27.36 1.77 11.96
CA ASN A 201 25.97 1.38 12.22
C ASN A 201 24.98 2.39 11.61
N VAL A 202 24.99 2.56 10.28
CA VAL A 202 23.94 3.33 9.59
C VAL A 202 22.68 2.49 9.55
N ALA A 203 21.73 2.81 10.43
CA ALA A 203 20.44 2.13 10.45
C ALA A 203 19.59 2.54 9.25
N ALA A 204 18.86 1.60 8.67
CA ALA A 204 17.86 1.89 7.67
C ALA A 204 16.73 2.76 8.25
N LYS A 205 16.27 3.73 7.49
CA LYS A 205 14.99 4.42 7.77
C LYS A 205 13.87 3.46 7.38
N ILE A 206 13.09 3.02 8.38
CA ILE A 206 12.01 2.06 8.18
C ILE A 206 10.69 2.81 7.99
N SER A 207 9.97 2.44 6.93
CA SER A 207 8.57 2.82 6.72
C SER A 207 7.77 1.63 6.21
N TYR A 208 6.49 1.58 6.56
CA TYR A 208 5.60 0.56 6.04
C TYR A 208 4.18 1.11 5.85
N THR A 209 3.49 0.52 4.89
CA THR A 209 2.06 0.70 4.65
C THR A 209 1.42 -0.68 4.66
N GLU A 210 0.32 -0.85 5.36
CA GLU A 210 -0.36 -2.13 5.49
C GLU A 210 -1.85 -1.99 5.26
N THR A 211 -2.48 -3.08 4.80
CA THR A 211 -3.93 -3.15 4.65
C THR A 211 -4.42 -4.60 4.71
N MET A 212 -5.59 -4.81 5.31
CA MET A 212 -6.29 -6.08 5.19
C MET A 212 -6.84 -6.22 3.78
N ALA A 213 -6.40 -7.27 3.06
CA ALA A 213 -6.80 -7.50 1.68
C ALA A 213 -8.28 -7.85 1.57
N LYS A 214 -9.00 -7.20 0.67
CA LYS A 214 -10.41 -7.44 0.37
C LYS A 214 -10.64 -7.73 -1.11
N SER A 215 -9.91 -7.04 -1.99
CA SER A 215 -9.95 -7.25 -3.43
C SER A 215 -8.67 -6.75 -4.09
N MET A 216 -8.40 -7.19 -5.33
CA MET A 216 -7.27 -6.69 -6.11
C MET A 216 -7.39 -5.18 -6.38
N ASN A 217 -8.60 -4.68 -6.65
CA ASN A 217 -8.83 -3.26 -6.91
C ASN A 217 -8.54 -2.39 -5.68
N GLN A 218 -8.88 -2.85 -4.46
CA GLN A 218 -8.49 -2.19 -3.23
C GLN A 218 -6.96 -2.13 -3.08
N LEU A 219 -6.26 -3.24 -3.34
CA LEU A 219 -4.79 -3.30 -3.23
C LEU A 219 -4.11 -2.41 -4.27
N LYS A 220 -4.63 -2.37 -5.51
CA LYS A 220 -4.16 -1.43 -6.54
C LYS A 220 -4.38 0.04 -6.13
N ALA A 221 -5.51 0.37 -5.52
CA ALA A 221 -5.75 1.71 -5.02
C ALA A 221 -4.80 2.06 -3.87
N GLN A 222 -4.51 1.11 -2.96
CA GLN A 222 -3.63 1.31 -1.80
C GLN A 222 -2.14 1.41 -2.16
N PHE A 223 -1.66 0.54 -3.04
CA PHE A 223 -0.23 0.39 -3.32
C PHE A 223 0.19 0.90 -4.71
N GLY A 224 -0.76 1.37 -5.51
CA GLY A 224 -0.56 1.78 -6.90
C GLY A 224 -0.97 0.72 -7.91
N LEU A 225 -1.30 1.13 -9.14
CA LEU A 225 -1.82 0.25 -10.19
C LEU A 225 -0.84 -0.88 -10.55
N GLY A 226 0.46 -0.64 -10.41
CA GLY A 226 1.50 -1.64 -10.65
C GLY A 226 1.45 -2.83 -9.70
N PHE A 227 0.71 -2.77 -8.59
CA PHE A 227 0.60 -3.84 -7.59
C PHE A 227 0.08 -5.17 -8.17
N GLU A 228 -0.63 -5.14 -9.28
CA GLU A 228 -1.06 -6.37 -9.96
C GLU A 228 0.11 -7.30 -10.30
N LYS A 229 1.26 -6.72 -10.65
CA LYS A 229 2.50 -7.48 -10.91
C LYS A 229 3.07 -8.13 -9.64
N MET A 230 2.83 -7.54 -8.47
CA MET A 230 3.20 -8.11 -7.16
C MET A 230 2.16 -9.13 -6.69
N GLY A 231 0.91 -8.98 -7.06
CA GLY A 231 -0.18 -9.90 -6.71
C GLY A 231 0.06 -11.33 -7.19
N VAL A 232 0.67 -11.51 -8.37
CA VAL A 232 0.98 -12.84 -8.92
C VAL A 232 1.95 -13.64 -8.03
N PRO A 233 3.13 -13.13 -7.66
CA PRO A 233 4.05 -13.86 -6.79
C PRO A 233 3.58 -13.96 -5.34
N LEU A 234 2.74 -13.04 -4.85
CA LEU A 234 2.13 -13.13 -3.53
C LEU A 234 1.03 -14.18 -3.45
N ASN A 235 0.42 -14.55 -4.57
CA ASN A 235 -0.62 -15.57 -4.68
C ASN A 235 -1.74 -15.41 -3.66
N ILE A 236 -2.48 -14.29 -3.75
CA ILE A 236 -3.59 -13.98 -2.84
C ILE A 236 -4.84 -14.69 -3.34
N ASP A 237 -5.42 -15.55 -2.51
CA ASP A 237 -6.68 -16.25 -2.78
C ASP A 237 -7.86 -15.36 -2.36
N PHE A 238 -8.41 -14.61 -3.30
CA PHE A 238 -9.55 -13.73 -3.03
C PHE A 238 -10.85 -14.48 -2.77
N ASP A 239 -11.03 -15.70 -3.29
CA ASP A 239 -12.22 -16.51 -3.03
C ASP A 239 -12.24 -16.96 -1.56
N ALA A 240 -11.09 -17.38 -1.02
CA ALA A 240 -10.96 -17.70 0.39
C ALA A 240 -11.15 -16.48 1.31
N LEU A 241 -10.81 -15.26 0.86
CA LEU A 241 -11.09 -14.03 1.59
C LEU A 241 -12.59 -13.71 1.62
N VAL A 242 -13.27 -13.83 0.48
CA VAL A 242 -14.70 -13.55 0.36
C VAL A 242 -15.54 -14.59 1.12
N SER A 243 -15.10 -15.86 1.16
CA SER A 243 -15.76 -16.91 1.93
C SER A 243 -15.46 -16.85 3.43
N GLY A 244 -14.49 -16.03 3.85
CA GLY A 244 -14.04 -15.93 5.25
C GLY A 244 -13.22 -17.11 5.73
N GLU A 245 -12.74 -17.96 4.83
CA GLU A 245 -11.86 -19.09 5.18
C GLU A 245 -10.48 -18.61 5.63
N LYS A 246 -10.02 -17.48 5.07
CA LYS A 246 -8.73 -16.87 5.36
C LYS A 246 -8.86 -15.37 5.61
N GLN A 247 -7.93 -14.85 6.39
CA GLN A 247 -7.65 -13.42 6.51
C GLN A 247 -6.23 -13.14 6.00
N VAL A 248 -6.09 -12.10 5.21
CA VAL A 248 -4.81 -11.70 4.61
C VAL A 248 -4.55 -10.23 4.88
N CYS A 249 -3.35 -9.93 5.37
CA CYS A 249 -2.80 -8.59 5.41
C CYS A 249 -1.67 -8.47 4.40
N VAL A 250 -1.69 -7.41 3.59
CA VAL A 250 -0.59 -7.06 2.70
C VAL A 250 0.15 -5.88 3.28
N VAL A 251 1.47 -6.01 3.35
CA VAL A 251 2.38 -5.00 3.90
C VAL A 251 3.38 -4.62 2.83
N HIS A 252 3.53 -3.35 2.56
CA HIS A 252 4.68 -2.81 1.84
C HIS A 252 5.66 -2.26 2.86
N PHE A 253 6.83 -2.88 3.00
CA PHE A 253 7.85 -2.56 3.97
C PHE A 253 9.10 -2.05 3.27
N LYS A 254 9.58 -0.86 3.63
CA LYS A 254 10.76 -0.22 3.06
C LYS A 254 11.84 -0.02 4.12
N GLN A 255 13.08 -0.34 3.74
CA GLN A 255 14.30 -0.07 4.49
C GLN A 255 15.18 0.83 3.61
N VAL A 256 15.10 2.14 3.82
CA VAL A 256 15.85 3.13 3.05
C VAL A 256 17.19 3.39 3.73
N TYR A 257 18.27 3.19 3.01
CA TYR A 257 19.62 3.43 3.50
C TYR A 257 20.08 4.86 3.23
N TYR A 258 19.79 5.37 2.04
CA TYR A 258 20.11 6.73 1.64
C TYR A 258 19.19 7.21 0.51
N ASN A 259 19.14 8.52 0.35
CA ASN A 259 18.46 9.15 -0.78
C ASN A 259 19.48 9.85 -1.68
N VAL A 260 19.19 9.90 -2.97
CA VAL A 260 19.93 10.71 -3.94
C VAL A 260 18.97 11.66 -4.61
N SER A 261 19.25 12.94 -4.50
CA SER A 261 18.44 14.04 -5.07
C SER A 261 19.22 14.83 -6.10
N ILE A 262 18.50 15.61 -6.90
CA ILE A 262 19.07 16.64 -7.76
C ILE A 262 18.64 18.02 -7.30
N ASP A 263 19.43 19.04 -7.64
CA ASP A 263 19.01 20.42 -7.47
C ASP A 263 17.90 20.74 -8.48
N ALA A 264 16.82 21.39 -8.02
CA ALA A 264 15.72 21.79 -8.88
C ALA A 264 16.20 22.84 -9.90
N PRO A 265 15.80 22.76 -11.17
CA PRO A 265 16.11 23.79 -12.16
C PRO A 265 15.43 25.11 -11.79
N SER A 266 16.11 26.23 -12.00
CA SER A 266 15.54 27.55 -11.71
C SER A 266 14.43 27.96 -12.68
N ALA A 267 14.47 27.46 -13.90
CA ALA A 267 13.44 27.61 -14.92
C ALA A 267 13.36 26.32 -15.78
N PRO A 268 12.25 26.05 -16.46
CA PRO A 268 12.11 24.85 -17.29
C PRO A 268 13.23 24.63 -18.31
N ALA A 269 13.69 25.69 -18.96
CA ALA A 269 14.76 25.62 -19.96
C ALA A 269 16.11 25.19 -19.37
N ASP A 270 16.34 25.41 -18.07
CA ASP A 270 17.60 25.02 -17.41
C ASP A 270 17.75 23.50 -17.27
N PHE A 271 16.67 22.78 -17.51
CA PHE A 271 16.66 21.32 -17.48
C PHE A 271 17.18 20.68 -18.79
N PHE A 272 17.14 21.40 -19.90
CA PHE A 272 17.47 20.93 -21.23
C PHE A 272 18.80 21.47 -21.74
N ALA A 273 19.48 20.70 -22.58
CA ALA A 273 20.64 21.17 -23.30
C ALA A 273 20.22 22.20 -24.36
N GLN A 274 21.15 23.09 -24.74
CA GLN A 274 20.92 24.16 -25.73
C GLN A 274 20.52 23.64 -27.12
N THR A 275 20.77 22.36 -27.41
CA THR A 275 20.38 21.68 -28.66
C THR A 275 18.89 21.34 -28.76
N VAL A 276 18.16 21.42 -27.64
CA VAL A 276 16.74 21.05 -27.60
C VAL A 276 15.88 22.21 -28.09
N THR A 277 14.97 21.92 -29.01
CA THR A 277 14.03 22.90 -29.57
C THR A 277 12.59 22.63 -29.13
N VAL A 278 11.70 23.60 -29.30
CA VAL A 278 10.24 23.40 -29.07
C VAL A 278 9.68 22.25 -29.93
N ASP A 279 10.12 22.14 -31.17
CA ASP A 279 9.69 21.02 -32.03
C ASP A 279 10.25 19.69 -31.53
N GLY A 280 11.47 19.68 -30.98
CA GLY A 280 12.03 18.52 -30.29
C GLY A 280 11.17 18.09 -29.08
N LEU A 281 10.69 19.04 -28.27
CA LEU A 281 9.77 18.76 -27.15
C LEU A 281 8.45 18.16 -27.65
N LYS A 282 7.84 18.76 -28.69
CA LYS A 282 6.58 18.25 -29.29
C LYS A 282 6.75 16.86 -29.88
N ASN A 283 7.84 16.62 -30.63
CA ASN A 283 8.16 15.33 -31.23
C ASN A 283 8.41 14.23 -30.17
N ALA A 284 8.95 14.62 -29.01
CA ALA A 284 9.08 13.75 -27.86
C ALA A 284 7.73 13.48 -27.15
N GLY A 285 6.64 14.10 -27.61
CA GLY A 285 5.29 13.94 -27.08
C GLY A 285 5.01 14.78 -25.83
N ILE A 286 5.76 15.86 -25.62
CA ILE A 286 5.52 16.79 -24.50
C ILE A 286 4.40 17.74 -24.93
N ASN A 287 3.29 17.72 -24.21
CA ASN A 287 2.13 18.58 -24.42
C ASN A 287 1.28 18.66 -23.13
N ALA A 288 0.14 19.31 -23.18
CA ALA A 288 -0.74 19.49 -22.01
C ALA A 288 -1.35 18.18 -21.47
N THR A 289 -1.46 17.12 -22.28
CA THR A 289 -1.98 15.82 -21.84
C THR A 289 -0.88 14.87 -21.35
N THR A 290 0.36 15.14 -21.70
CA THR A 290 1.56 14.41 -21.31
C THR A 290 2.68 15.39 -20.93
N PRO A 291 2.50 16.20 -19.87
CA PRO A 291 3.51 17.14 -19.44
C PRO A 291 4.76 16.44 -18.95
N PRO A 292 5.93 17.09 -19.05
CA PRO A 292 7.17 16.50 -18.58
C PRO A 292 7.28 16.61 -17.05
N VAL A 293 7.71 15.49 -16.44
CA VAL A 293 8.14 15.43 -15.05
C VAL A 293 9.56 14.91 -14.99
N TYR A 294 10.30 15.30 -13.98
CA TYR A 294 11.62 14.76 -13.72
C TYR A 294 11.68 14.06 -12.37
N VAL A 295 12.53 13.06 -12.24
CA VAL A 295 12.79 12.39 -10.97
C VAL A 295 13.63 13.31 -10.10
N SER A 296 13.03 13.90 -9.07
CA SER A 296 13.68 14.85 -8.16
C SER A 296 14.59 14.14 -7.15
N ASP A 297 14.14 12.99 -6.65
CA ASP A 297 14.91 12.16 -5.75
C ASP A 297 14.56 10.68 -5.90
N VAL A 298 15.51 9.82 -5.49
CA VAL A 298 15.35 8.37 -5.46
C VAL A 298 15.84 7.86 -4.11
N SER A 299 14.99 7.08 -3.44
CA SER A 299 15.34 6.36 -2.22
C SER A 299 15.99 5.03 -2.58
N TYR A 300 17.16 4.78 -2.03
CA TYR A 300 17.93 3.55 -2.21
C TYR A 300 17.91 2.70 -0.96
N GLY A 301 17.67 1.42 -1.12
CA GLY A 301 17.57 0.52 0.02
C GLY A 301 17.06 -0.86 -0.38
N ARG A 302 16.17 -1.38 0.44
CA ARG A 302 15.48 -2.66 0.26
C ARG A 302 13.99 -2.48 0.45
N SER A 303 13.19 -3.13 -0.36
CA SER A 303 11.73 -3.10 -0.28
C SER A 303 11.16 -4.51 -0.26
N MET A 304 10.08 -4.72 0.46
CA MET A 304 9.40 -6.00 0.55
C MET A 304 7.88 -5.79 0.47
N TYR A 305 7.22 -6.59 -0.38
CA TYR A 305 5.78 -6.77 -0.31
C TYR A 305 5.52 -8.10 0.39
N ILE A 306 4.86 -8.05 1.54
CA ILE A 306 4.67 -9.19 2.43
C ILE A 306 3.18 -9.49 2.49
N LYS A 307 2.80 -10.73 2.19
CA LYS A 307 1.49 -11.29 2.49
C LYS A 307 1.58 -12.04 3.81
N LEU A 308 0.79 -11.64 4.80
CA LEU A 308 0.52 -12.40 6.02
C LEU A 308 -0.84 -13.06 5.88
N GLU A 309 -0.90 -14.38 5.99
CA GLU A 309 -2.12 -15.17 5.77
C GLU A 309 -2.39 -16.07 6.95
N THR A 310 -3.63 -16.05 7.47
CA THR A 310 -4.07 -16.91 8.57
C THR A 310 -5.49 -17.45 8.34
N SER A 311 -5.75 -18.65 8.86
CA SER A 311 -7.10 -19.21 8.96
C SER A 311 -7.84 -18.79 10.23
N SER A 312 -7.19 -18.07 11.15
CA SER A 312 -7.83 -17.52 12.34
C SER A 312 -8.98 -16.59 11.95
N LYS A 313 -10.12 -16.75 12.61
CA LYS A 313 -11.31 -15.90 12.45
C LYS A 313 -11.44 -14.83 13.54
N SER A 314 -10.43 -14.71 14.40
CA SER A 314 -10.42 -13.70 15.46
C SER A 314 -10.52 -12.30 14.87
N ALA A 315 -11.29 -11.43 15.51
CA ALA A 315 -11.34 -10.01 15.19
C ALA A 315 -10.01 -9.28 15.49
N LYS A 316 -9.12 -9.91 16.27
CA LYS A 316 -7.81 -9.34 16.62
C LYS A 316 -6.70 -9.63 15.61
N VAL A 317 -6.96 -10.36 14.52
CA VAL A 317 -5.96 -10.71 13.49
C VAL A 317 -5.21 -9.46 13.00
N HIS A 318 -5.92 -8.39 12.66
CA HIS A 318 -5.28 -7.16 12.20
C HIS A 318 -4.36 -6.56 13.27
N ALA A 319 -4.80 -6.51 14.52
CA ALA A 319 -3.99 -6.00 15.64
C ALA A 319 -2.74 -6.86 15.89
N ALA A 320 -2.85 -8.19 15.77
CA ALA A 320 -1.72 -9.11 15.90
C ALA A 320 -0.69 -8.90 14.79
N PHE A 321 -1.14 -8.70 13.55
CA PHE A 321 -0.26 -8.41 12.42
C PHE A 321 0.43 -7.05 12.55
N GLN A 322 -0.29 -6.02 13.01
CA GLN A 322 0.33 -4.71 13.30
C GLN A 322 1.40 -4.80 14.40
N ALA A 323 1.13 -5.55 15.47
CA ALA A 323 2.09 -5.77 16.55
C ALA A 323 3.36 -6.47 16.03
N LEU A 324 3.21 -7.49 15.19
CA LEU A 324 4.31 -8.19 14.54
C LEU A 324 5.17 -7.24 13.70
N ILE A 325 4.56 -6.44 12.83
CA ILE A 325 5.25 -5.53 11.92
C ILE A 325 6.00 -4.44 12.68
N LYS A 326 5.40 -3.93 13.76
CA LYS A 326 6.01 -2.94 14.66
C LYS A 326 7.11 -3.51 15.54
N GLY A 327 7.30 -4.83 15.55
CA GLY A 327 8.27 -5.48 16.43
C GLY A 327 7.89 -5.41 17.93
N ALA A 328 6.60 -5.28 18.23
CA ALA A 328 6.11 -5.25 19.61
C ALA A 328 6.37 -6.59 20.32
N ASP A 329 6.60 -6.55 21.64
CA ASP A 329 6.67 -7.75 22.45
C ASP A 329 5.24 -8.27 22.71
N ILE A 330 4.91 -9.40 22.10
CA ILE A 330 3.59 -10.03 22.17
C ILE A 330 3.58 -11.31 23.01
N LYS A 331 4.69 -11.65 23.66
CA LYS A 331 4.85 -12.92 24.39
C LYS A 331 3.85 -13.13 25.53
N GLY A 332 3.22 -12.07 26.02
CA GLY A 332 2.20 -12.14 27.07
C GLY A 332 0.77 -12.25 26.58
N ASP A 333 0.50 -12.11 25.27
CA ASP A 333 -0.85 -12.22 24.70
C ASP A 333 -1.03 -13.58 24.02
N VAL A 334 -1.72 -14.48 24.72
CA VAL A 334 -1.97 -15.87 24.26
C VAL A 334 -2.74 -15.89 22.96
N GLU A 335 -3.73 -15.00 22.78
CA GLU A 335 -4.54 -14.96 21.55
C GLU A 335 -3.71 -14.46 20.35
N PHE A 336 -2.83 -13.47 20.55
CA PHE A 336 -1.91 -13.03 19.50
C PHE A 336 -0.92 -14.14 19.12
N GLN A 337 -0.40 -14.87 20.11
CA GLN A 337 0.46 -16.03 19.83
C GLN A 337 -0.28 -17.09 19.00
N GLN A 338 -1.49 -17.49 19.37
CA GLN A 338 -2.29 -18.44 18.61
C GLN A 338 -2.58 -17.98 17.17
N ILE A 339 -2.84 -16.69 16.97
CA ILE A 339 -3.03 -16.13 15.63
C ILE A 339 -1.73 -16.27 14.83
N LEU A 340 -0.59 -15.89 15.39
CA LEU A 340 0.70 -15.88 14.69
C LEU A 340 1.24 -17.31 14.44
N ASP A 341 1.00 -18.25 15.33
CA ASP A 341 1.35 -19.67 15.15
C ASP A 341 0.60 -20.30 13.96
N ASN A 342 -0.61 -19.79 13.68
CA ASN A 342 -1.43 -20.17 12.52
C ASN A 342 -1.26 -19.23 11.32
N THR A 343 -0.21 -18.41 11.30
CA THR A 343 0.06 -17.47 10.22
C THR A 343 1.26 -17.93 9.40
N SER A 344 1.11 -17.90 8.09
CA SER A 344 2.20 -18.02 7.12
C SER A 344 2.46 -16.68 6.45
N PHE A 345 3.67 -16.51 5.90
CA PHE A 345 3.98 -15.36 5.08
C PHE A 345 4.50 -15.76 3.70
N THR A 346 4.31 -14.85 2.75
CA THR A 346 5.00 -14.82 1.45
C THR A 346 5.50 -13.40 1.25
N ALA A 347 6.79 -13.24 1.00
CA ALA A 347 7.40 -11.95 0.75
C ALA A 347 8.05 -11.88 -0.63
N VAL A 348 7.81 -10.81 -1.34
CA VAL A 348 8.52 -10.43 -2.56
C VAL A 348 9.54 -9.37 -2.18
N VAL A 349 10.82 -9.72 -2.23
CA VAL A 349 11.93 -8.88 -1.78
C VAL A 349 12.62 -8.25 -2.98
N LEU A 350 12.78 -6.93 -2.96
CA LEU A 350 13.52 -6.11 -3.93
C LEU A 350 14.77 -5.57 -3.23
N GLY A 351 15.95 -5.90 -3.77
CA GLY A 351 17.23 -5.54 -3.15
C GLY A 351 17.67 -6.54 -2.08
N GLY A 352 18.86 -6.35 -1.52
CA GLY A 352 19.51 -7.26 -0.56
C GLY A 352 20.68 -7.96 -1.20
N ASP A 353 21.11 -9.10 -0.64
CA ASP A 353 22.28 -9.84 -1.08
C ASP A 353 22.21 -10.21 -2.57
N SER A 354 23.12 -9.69 -3.32
CA SER A 354 23.64 -10.22 -4.61
C SER A 354 22.76 -10.24 -5.85
N SER A 355 21.62 -9.59 -6.02
CA SER A 355 21.13 -9.46 -7.40
C SER A 355 19.93 -8.54 -7.58
N THR A 356 19.89 -7.95 -8.73
CA THR A 356 18.79 -7.18 -9.34
C THR A 356 17.50 -7.99 -9.53
N SER A 357 17.41 -9.22 -9.05
CA SER A 357 16.25 -10.10 -9.19
C SER A 357 15.33 -10.04 -7.99
N THR A 358 14.05 -9.97 -8.28
CA THR A 358 12.99 -10.13 -7.29
C THR A 358 13.05 -11.54 -6.71
N LYS A 359 13.21 -11.65 -5.39
CA LYS A 359 13.23 -12.93 -4.68
C LYS A 359 11.88 -13.13 -3.96
N VAL A 360 11.26 -14.28 -4.18
CA VAL A 360 10.08 -14.70 -3.42
C VAL A 360 10.52 -15.62 -2.29
N VAL A 361 10.13 -15.30 -1.07
CA VAL A 361 10.43 -16.08 0.13
C VAL A 361 9.11 -16.35 0.85
N SER A 362 8.94 -17.59 1.31
CA SER A 362 7.77 -18.00 2.10
C SER A 362 8.24 -18.82 3.28
N GLY A 363 7.53 -18.73 4.40
CA GLY A 363 7.90 -19.45 5.61
C GLY A 363 6.99 -19.15 6.80
N LYS A 364 7.53 -19.39 7.98
CA LYS A 364 6.90 -19.06 9.27
C LYS A 364 7.26 -17.64 9.69
N ILE A 365 6.56 -17.13 10.68
CA ILE A 365 6.73 -15.75 11.17
C ILE A 365 8.14 -15.49 11.71
N GLU A 366 8.82 -16.49 12.28
CA GLU A 366 10.20 -16.36 12.75
C GLU A 366 11.16 -16.03 11.60
N ASP A 367 11.00 -16.72 10.46
CA ASP A 367 11.82 -16.50 9.26
C ASP A 367 11.64 -15.05 8.74
N LEU A 368 10.41 -14.52 8.84
CA LEU A 368 10.13 -13.13 8.44
C LEU A 368 10.90 -12.12 9.29
N LYS A 369 10.98 -12.33 10.60
CA LYS A 369 11.76 -11.48 11.50
C LYS A 369 13.24 -11.45 11.13
N GLU A 370 13.81 -12.59 10.80
CA GLU A 370 15.21 -12.69 10.33
C GLU A 370 15.42 -11.92 9.02
N ILE A 371 14.49 -12.06 8.07
CA ILE A 371 14.53 -11.34 6.80
C ILE A 371 14.48 -9.82 7.02
N ILE A 372 13.61 -9.33 7.89
CA ILE A 372 13.52 -7.91 8.21
C ILE A 372 14.82 -7.41 8.87
N ASN A 373 15.35 -8.17 9.83
CA ASN A 373 16.53 -7.78 10.59
C ASN A 373 17.81 -7.79 9.72
N SER A 374 17.94 -8.72 8.78
CA SER A 374 19.10 -8.82 7.89
C SER A 374 19.35 -7.56 7.04
N GLY A 375 18.30 -6.78 6.75
CA GLY A 375 18.38 -5.51 6.01
C GLY A 375 18.32 -4.26 6.88
N SER A 376 18.46 -4.38 8.20
CA SER A 376 18.29 -3.23 9.12
C SER A 376 19.46 -2.24 9.11
N LYS A 377 20.61 -2.61 8.55
CA LYS A 377 21.82 -1.78 8.50
C LYS A 377 22.38 -1.73 7.07
N TYR A 378 22.88 -0.55 6.72
CA TYR A 378 23.59 -0.37 5.45
C TYR A 378 25.06 -0.79 5.58
N SER A 379 25.53 -1.58 4.61
CA SER A 379 26.92 -2.01 4.51
C SER A 379 27.26 -2.35 3.05
N ARG A 380 28.52 -2.67 2.76
CA ARG A 380 28.91 -3.21 1.44
C ARG A 380 28.21 -4.52 1.10
N GLU A 381 27.84 -5.31 2.10
CA GLU A 381 27.19 -6.61 1.97
C GLU A 381 25.67 -6.49 1.76
N THR A 382 25.11 -5.30 1.99
CA THR A 382 23.68 -4.99 1.78
C THR A 382 23.50 -3.97 0.67
N PRO A 383 23.71 -4.35 -0.62
CA PRO A 383 23.62 -3.43 -1.74
C PRO A 383 22.22 -2.82 -1.84
N ALA A 384 22.20 -1.50 -1.98
CA ALA A 384 20.97 -0.73 -2.13
C ALA A 384 20.50 -0.73 -3.58
N VAL A 385 19.19 -0.86 -3.77
CA VAL A 385 18.51 -0.67 -5.05
C VAL A 385 17.52 0.49 -4.94
N PRO A 386 17.07 1.12 -6.04
CA PRO A 386 15.96 2.05 -6.00
C PRO A 386 14.70 1.36 -5.43
N VAL A 387 14.13 1.89 -4.36
CA VAL A 387 12.91 1.36 -3.72
C VAL A 387 11.72 2.28 -3.84
N SER A 388 11.96 3.57 -3.95
CA SER A 388 10.95 4.57 -4.30
C SER A 388 11.59 5.81 -4.92
N TYR A 389 10.78 6.63 -5.56
CA TYR A 389 11.22 7.88 -6.16
C TYR A 389 10.10 8.91 -6.12
N ARG A 390 10.49 10.18 -6.18
CA ARG A 390 9.56 11.31 -6.34
C ARG A 390 9.79 11.98 -7.68
N THR A 391 8.72 12.53 -8.21
CA THR A 391 8.78 13.31 -9.45
C THR A 391 8.22 14.70 -9.23
N ALA A 392 8.75 15.66 -9.98
CA ALA A 392 8.26 17.03 -10.00
C ALA A 392 8.02 17.48 -11.45
N PHE A 393 7.03 18.34 -11.66
CA PHE A 393 6.77 18.92 -12.98
C PHE A 393 7.91 19.85 -13.38
N VAL A 394 8.38 19.73 -14.62
CA VAL A 394 9.44 20.60 -15.14
C VAL A 394 8.99 22.07 -15.20
N LYS A 395 7.69 22.33 -15.30
CA LYS A 395 7.09 23.65 -15.42
C LYS A 395 7.37 24.54 -14.19
N ASP A 396 7.22 24.01 -12.98
CA ASP A 396 7.13 24.80 -11.74
C ASP A 396 7.78 24.12 -10.53
N ASN A 397 8.38 22.95 -10.74
CA ASN A 397 8.94 22.08 -9.69
C ASN A 397 7.92 21.58 -8.66
N GLU A 398 6.61 21.72 -8.93
CA GLU A 398 5.59 21.17 -8.05
C GLU A 398 5.63 19.63 -8.06
N PRO A 399 5.43 18.99 -6.91
CA PRO A 399 5.41 17.53 -6.83
C PRO A 399 4.31 16.94 -7.73
N ALA A 400 4.65 15.91 -8.50
CA ALA A 400 3.67 15.14 -9.25
C ALA A 400 3.05 14.07 -8.35
N ILE A 401 1.82 14.32 -7.90
CA ILE A 401 1.10 13.45 -6.97
C ILE A 401 0.26 12.44 -7.75
N LEU A 402 0.46 11.15 -7.45
CA LEU A 402 -0.34 10.07 -8.00
C LEU A 402 -1.60 9.90 -7.16
N ASN A 403 -2.76 10.02 -7.80
CA ASN A 403 -4.06 9.84 -7.16
C ASN A 403 -4.70 8.54 -7.65
N SER A 404 -5.23 7.74 -6.76
CA SER A 404 -6.01 6.56 -7.10
C SER A 404 -7.25 6.46 -6.24
N SER A 405 -8.35 6.02 -6.84
CA SER A 405 -9.58 5.71 -6.10
C SER A 405 -10.19 4.43 -6.65
N SER A 406 -10.81 3.65 -5.79
CA SER A 406 -11.57 2.47 -6.21
C SER A 406 -12.62 2.12 -5.18
N ASP A 407 -13.79 1.71 -5.65
CA ASP A 407 -14.76 1.02 -4.82
C ASP A 407 -14.32 -0.43 -4.60
N TYR A 408 -14.59 -0.96 -3.43
CA TYR A 408 -14.40 -2.37 -3.11
C TYR A 408 -15.50 -2.86 -2.17
N VAL A 409 -15.66 -4.17 -2.09
CA VAL A 409 -16.60 -4.81 -1.16
C VAL A 409 -15.83 -5.38 0.02
N GLU A 410 -16.20 -4.95 1.22
CA GLU A 410 -15.78 -5.58 2.45
C GLU A 410 -16.83 -6.61 2.86
N THR A 411 -16.43 -7.87 3.02
CA THR A 411 -17.29 -8.93 3.53
C THR A 411 -17.07 -9.07 5.03
N LYS A 412 -18.12 -8.85 5.80
CA LYS A 412 -18.13 -9.13 7.24
C LYS A 412 -18.91 -10.41 7.48
N ILE A 413 -18.28 -11.35 8.16
CA ILE A 413 -18.88 -12.65 8.49
C ILE A 413 -19.05 -12.72 10.01
N THR A 414 -20.27 -12.99 10.45
CA THR A 414 -20.58 -13.18 11.85
C THR A 414 -21.18 -14.57 12.03
N SER A 415 -20.60 -15.39 12.91
CA SER A 415 -21.08 -16.73 13.21
C SER A 415 -21.71 -16.78 14.59
N TYR A 416 -22.85 -17.38 14.67
CA TYR A 416 -23.57 -17.65 15.91
C TYR A 416 -23.67 -19.16 16.11
N ARG A 417 -23.05 -19.69 17.16
CA ARG A 417 -23.08 -21.15 17.47
C ARG A 417 -24.48 -21.60 17.84
N ASN A 418 -24.83 -22.82 17.47
CA ASN A 418 -26.01 -23.48 17.96
C ASN A 418 -25.88 -23.74 19.47
N GLY A 419 -27.02 -23.78 20.13
CA GLY A 419 -27.11 -24.12 21.55
C GLY A 419 -28.17 -25.15 21.81
N GLU A 420 -28.37 -25.48 23.06
CA GLU A 420 -29.42 -26.39 23.52
C GLU A 420 -30.04 -25.92 24.84
N LEU A 421 -31.33 -26.16 24.94
CA LEU A 421 -32.11 -25.95 26.15
C LEU A 421 -32.53 -27.28 26.72
N VAL A 422 -32.18 -27.57 27.96
CA VAL A 422 -32.60 -28.77 28.68
C VAL A 422 -33.67 -28.38 29.67
N LEU A 423 -34.81 -29.06 29.63
CA LEU A 423 -35.91 -28.92 30.59
C LEU A 423 -36.00 -30.18 31.44
N ASN A 424 -35.93 -30.01 32.76
CA ASN A 424 -36.00 -31.09 33.72
C ASN A 424 -37.16 -30.86 34.70
N HIS A 425 -37.91 -31.93 35.00
CA HIS A 425 -38.95 -31.90 36.02
C HIS A 425 -38.86 -33.15 36.91
N THR A 426 -38.58 -32.92 38.20
CA THR A 426 -38.50 -33.96 39.22
C THR A 426 -39.42 -33.66 40.42
N GLY A 427 -40.33 -32.69 40.29
CA GLY A 427 -41.29 -32.34 41.32
C GLY A 427 -42.43 -33.34 41.46
N GLY A 428 -43.06 -33.36 42.63
CA GLY A 428 -44.21 -34.23 42.94
C GLY A 428 -45.54 -33.66 42.42
N TYR A 429 -45.56 -33.03 41.26
CA TYR A 429 -46.71 -32.40 40.62
C TYR A 429 -46.70 -32.64 39.11
N ILE A 430 -47.84 -32.33 38.45
CA ILE A 430 -47.88 -32.29 36.98
C ILE A 430 -47.44 -30.90 36.56
N ALA A 431 -46.52 -30.82 35.59
CA ALA A 431 -46.04 -29.57 35.04
C ALA A 431 -46.29 -29.44 33.54
N GLU A 432 -46.40 -28.23 33.06
CA GLU A 432 -46.41 -27.91 31.64
C GLU A 432 -45.30 -26.90 31.32
N PHE A 433 -44.62 -27.10 30.20
CA PHE A 433 -43.59 -26.17 29.71
C PHE A 433 -44.06 -25.50 28.43
N PHE A 434 -43.71 -24.23 28.28
CA PHE A 434 -43.94 -23.39 27.10
C PHE A 434 -42.61 -22.75 26.70
N VAL A 435 -42.14 -23.10 25.52
CA VAL A 435 -40.88 -22.53 24.95
C VAL A 435 -41.22 -21.89 23.63
N LYS A 436 -40.88 -20.61 23.51
CA LYS A 436 -41.09 -19.83 22.30
C LYS A 436 -39.80 -19.08 21.95
N TRP A 437 -39.59 -18.88 20.67
CA TRP A 437 -38.47 -18.09 20.15
C TRP A 437 -38.80 -17.53 18.78
N ASP A 438 -37.96 -16.61 18.29
CA ASP A 438 -37.95 -16.18 16.90
C ASP A 438 -36.73 -16.75 16.18
N GLU A 439 -36.89 -17.20 14.94
CA GLU A 439 -35.79 -17.53 14.06
C GLU A 439 -35.45 -16.32 13.20
N LEU A 440 -34.21 -15.75 13.35
CA LEU A 440 -33.71 -14.69 12.50
C LEU A 440 -33.46 -15.25 11.09
N THR A 441 -34.03 -14.59 10.11
CA THR A 441 -33.80 -14.80 8.66
C THR A 441 -33.58 -13.46 7.99
N TYR A 442 -33.24 -13.48 6.70
CA TYR A 442 -33.10 -12.28 5.87
C TYR A 442 -33.97 -12.40 4.62
N ASN A 443 -34.68 -11.32 4.27
CA ASN A 443 -35.47 -11.26 3.04
C ASN A 443 -34.55 -10.99 1.81
N GLU A 444 -35.12 -10.92 0.62
CA GLU A 444 -34.39 -10.67 -0.63
C GLU A 444 -33.67 -9.32 -0.66
N ASN A 445 -34.11 -8.35 0.16
CA ASN A 445 -33.47 -7.05 0.31
C ASN A 445 -32.34 -7.04 1.35
N GLY A 446 -32.13 -8.15 2.09
CA GLY A 446 -31.15 -8.26 3.17
C GLY A 446 -31.62 -7.66 4.50
N GLU A 447 -32.93 -7.44 4.66
CA GLU A 447 -33.50 -6.96 5.92
C GLU A 447 -33.77 -8.14 6.85
N GLU A 448 -33.56 -7.92 8.15
CA GLU A 448 -33.83 -8.92 9.19
C GLU A 448 -35.33 -9.21 9.30
N VAL A 449 -35.66 -10.50 9.32
CA VAL A 449 -37.02 -10.98 9.51
C VAL A 449 -37.00 -12.00 10.65
N LEU A 450 -37.81 -11.74 11.67
CA LEU A 450 -38.01 -12.64 12.80
C LEU A 450 -39.23 -13.53 12.55
N VAL A 451 -39.02 -14.84 12.50
CA VAL A 451 -40.07 -15.82 12.25
C VAL A 451 -40.40 -16.52 13.58
N PRO A 452 -41.61 -16.31 14.16
CA PRO A 452 -42.01 -16.92 15.39
C PRO A 452 -42.01 -18.48 15.31
N LYS A 453 -41.49 -19.10 16.35
CA LYS A 453 -41.43 -20.53 16.54
C LYS A 453 -41.82 -20.89 17.97
N GLU A 454 -42.31 -22.10 18.13
CA GLU A 454 -42.56 -22.67 19.45
C GLU A 454 -42.20 -24.15 19.47
N TRP A 455 -41.95 -24.63 20.65
CA TRP A 455 -41.70 -26.05 20.85
C TRP A 455 -42.99 -26.84 20.62
N GLU A 456 -42.94 -27.90 19.83
CA GLU A 456 -44.11 -28.72 19.41
C GLU A 456 -44.87 -29.37 20.56
N TYR A 457 -44.26 -29.47 21.74
CA TYR A 457 -44.83 -30.08 22.93
C TYR A 457 -45.24 -29.06 23.99
N ASN A 458 -45.41 -27.78 23.64
CA ASN A 458 -45.90 -26.76 24.56
C ASN A 458 -47.24 -27.13 25.17
N GLY A 459 -47.39 -26.90 26.49
CA GLY A 459 -48.63 -27.16 27.22
C GLY A 459 -49.01 -28.65 27.35
N ARG A 460 -48.11 -29.56 27.05
CA ARG A 460 -48.37 -30.98 27.32
C ARG A 460 -48.00 -31.34 28.76
N PRO A 461 -48.92 -32.00 29.52
CA PRO A 461 -48.65 -32.42 30.88
C PRO A 461 -47.45 -33.34 31.00
N ARG A 462 -46.57 -33.05 31.98
CA ARG A 462 -45.38 -33.84 32.32
C ARG A 462 -45.38 -34.24 33.77
N THR A 463 -44.99 -35.48 34.00
CA THR A 463 -44.84 -36.04 35.35
C THR A 463 -43.40 -36.02 35.79
N SER A 464 -43.15 -36.28 37.07
CA SER A 464 -41.81 -36.39 37.65
C SER A 464 -40.91 -37.34 36.86
N GLY A 465 -39.62 -37.00 36.70
CA GLY A 465 -38.66 -37.74 35.90
C GLY A 465 -38.60 -37.30 34.42
N PHE A 466 -39.36 -36.29 34.02
CA PHE A 466 -39.30 -35.76 32.67
C PHE A 466 -37.99 -34.97 32.44
N SER A 467 -37.33 -35.29 31.33
CA SER A 467 -36.17 -34.56 30.83
C SER A 467 -36.23 -34.51 29.30
N VAL A 468 -35.91 -33.36 28.72
CA VAL A 468 -35.82 -33.17 27.26
C VAL A 468 -34.73 -32.19 26.93
N THR A 469 -34.01 -32.43 25.82
CA THR A 469 -33.09 -31.49 25.22
C THR A 469 -33.70 -30.96 23.94
N ILE A 470 -33.84 -29.63 23.85
CA ILE A 470 -34.36 -28.90 22.70
C ILE A 470 -33.14 -28.27 21.98
N PRO A 471 -32.78 -28.74 20.76
CA PRO A 471 -31.70 -28.13 19.99
C PRO A 471 -32.15 -26.76 19.46
N LEU A 472 -31.33 -25.74 19.66
CA LEU A 472 -31.58 -24.39 19.22
C LEU A 472 -30.49 -23.95 18.22
N LYS A 473 -30.91 -23.47 17.06
CA LYS A 473 -29.97 -22.97 16.05
C LYS A 473 -29.40 -21.61 16.44
N GLY A 474 -28.25 -21.24 15.91
CA GLY A 474 -27.60 -19.97 16.17
C GLY A 474 -28.41 -18.72 15.78
N ASN A 475 -29.46 -18.88 14.96
CA ASN A 475 -30.37 -17.81 14.59
C ASN A 475 -31.53 -17.57 15.56
N VAL A 476 -31.59 -18.30 16.69
CA VAL A 476 -32.63 -18.09 17.73
C VAL A 476 -32.46 -16.72 18.37
N ARG A 477 -33.58 -16.00 18.48
CA ARG A 477 -33.73 -14.72 19.16
C ARG A 477 -34.97 -14.76 20.05
N ASN A 478 -35.07 -13.87 21.02
CA ASN A 478 -36.24 -13.68 21.86
C ASN A 478 -36.73 -14.99 22.51
N LEU A 479 -35.77 -15.86 22.92
CA LEU A 479 -36.10 -17.13 23.57
C LEU A 479 -36.82 -16.87 24.89
N SER A 480 -38.00 -17.45 25.06
CA SER A 480 -38.77 -17.38 26.28
C SER A 480 -39.14 -18.80 26.77
N VAL A 481 -39.09 -18.97 28.06
CA VAL A 481 -39.47 -20.25 28.72
C VAL A 481 -40.38 -19.93 29.89
N LYS A 482 -41.51 -20.65 29.93
CA LYS A 482 -42.45 -20.67 31.07
C LYS A 482 -42.70 -22.09 31.48
N ALA A 483 -42.69 -22.35 32.80
CA ALA A 483 -43.11 -23.60 33.39
C ALA A 483 -44.20 -23.33 34.42
N ILE A 484 -45.26 -24.09 34.34
CA ILE A 484 -46.38 -24.03 35.28
C ILE A 484 -46.59 -25.39 35.93
N GLU A 485 -47.09 -25.41 37.15
CA GLU A 485 -47.51 -26.60 37.89
C GLU A 485 -49.03 -26.69 38.02
N ASN A 486 -49.55 -27.91 38.01
CA ASN A 486 -50.93 -28.14 38.45
C ASN A 486 -50.95 -28.26 39.97
N THR A 487 -51.67 -27.33 40.61
CA THR A 487 -51.72 -27.23 42.08
C THR A 487 -52.69 -28.23 42.70
N GLY A 488 -53.65 -28.74 41.92
CA GLY A 488 -54.77 -29.54 42.41
C GLY A 488 -55.85 -28.71 43.12
N LEU A 489 -55.73 -27.37 43.16
CA LEU A 489 -56.70 -26.46 43.82
C LEU A 489 -57.69 -25.93 42.79
N ILE A 490 -59.01 -25.96 43.16
CA ILE A 490 -60.07 -25.53 42.25
C ILE A 490 -59.96 -24.00 41.90
N TRP A 491 -59.53 -23.20 42.88
CA TRP A 491 -59.43 -21.74 42.73
C TRP A 491 -58.12 -21.25 42.12
N GLU A 492 -57.09 -22.13 42.05
CA GLU A 492 -55.80 -21.85 41.43
C GLU A 492 -55.28 -23.10 40.75
N PRO A 493 -55.92 -23.58 39.68
CA PRO A 493 -55.58 -24.87 39.09
C PRO A 493 -54.15 -24.94 38.55
N TRP A 494 -53.60 -23.80 38.12
CA TRP A 494 -52.25 -23.70 37.59
C TRP A 494 -51.50 -22.50 38.22
N ARG A 495 -50.24 -22.74 38.59
CA ARG A 495 -49.32 -21.72 39.13
C ARG A 495 -48.04 -21.70 38.31
N THR A 496 -47.49 -20.48 38.07
CA THR A 496 -46.21 -20.32 37.42
C THR A 496 -45.05 -20.66 38.37
N VAL A 497 -44.21 -21.63 38.00
CA VAL A 497 -43.01 -22.04 38.74
C VAL A 497 -41.78 -21.30 38.20
N TYR A 498 -41.71 -21.13 36.89
CA TYR A 498 -40.63 -20.41 36.22
C TYR A 498 -41.19 -19.61 35.05
N GLN A 499 -40.70 -18.41 34.86
CA GLN A 499 -40.95 -17.61 33.66
C GLN A 499 -39.78 -16.66 33.43
N LYS A 500 -39.22 -16.70 32.20
CA LYS A 500 -38.22 -15.78 31.79
C LYS A 500 -38.35 -15.55 30.30
N ASP A 501 -38.28 -14.29 29.90
CA ASP A 501 -38.30 -13.83 28.53
C ASP A 501 -36.90 -13.34 28.14
N ASP A 502 -36.65 -13.19 26.85
CA ASP A 502 -35.40 -12.74 26.26
C ASP A 502 -34.14 -13.44 26.80
N ILE A 503 -34.21 -14.75 26.83
CA ILE A 503 -33.11 -15.60 27.27
C ILE A 503 -32.05 -15.66 26.18
N SER A 504 -30.82 -15.30 26.53
CA SER A 504 -29.67 -15.42 25.60
C SER A 504 -29.39 -16.85 25.23
N LEU A 505 -29.19 -17.12 23.93
CA LEU A 505 -28.74 -18.42 23.44
C LEU A 505 -27.31 -18.67 23.93
N VAL A 506 -27.13 -19.83 24.61
CA VAL A 506 -25.84 -20.31 25.10
C VAL A 506 -25.62 -21.75 24.63
N LYS A 507 -24.41 -22.27 24.74
CA LYS A 507 -24.08 -23.64 24.32
C LYS A 507 -25.02 -24.63 24.97
N ARG A 508 -25.24 -24.56 26.30
CA ARG A 508 -26.18 -25.38 27.03
C ARG A 508 -26.78 -24.62 28.21
N ARG A 509 -28.09 -24.60 28.29
CA ARG A 509 -28.86 -24.06 29.41
C ARG A 509 -29.77 -25.15 29.97
N GLU A 510 -29.78 -25.33 31.27
CA GLU A 510 -30.64 -26.26 31.97
C GLU A 510 -31.62 -25.51 32.87
N ILE A 511 -32.91 -25.72 32.65
CA ILE A 511 -33.98 -25.21 33.49
C ILE A 511 -34.63 -26.44 34.17
N SER A 512 -34.49 -26.49 35.50
CA SER A 512 -34.97 -27.58 36.32
C SER A 512 -36.02 -27.07 37.27
N ILE A 513 -37.14 -27.81 37.38
CA ILE A 513 -38.20 -27.57 38.37
C ILE A 513 -38.40 -28.81 39.21
N TRP A 514 -38.56 -28.62 40.53
CA TRP A 514 -38.76 -29.71 41.50
C TRP A 514 -39.54 -29.24 42.74
N GLY A 515 -39.63 -30.08 43.75
CA GLY A 515 -40.32 -29.80 44.99
C GLY A 515 -41.75 -30.35 45.02
N THR A 516 -42.62 -29.69 45.80
CA THR A 516 -44.02 -30.11 45.95
C THR A 516 -44.94 -29.00 45.45
N THR A 517 -46.22 -29.28 45.23
CA THR A 517 -47.23 -28.30 44.85
C THR A 517 -47.35 -27.10 45.80
N LEU A 518 -47.00 -27.26 47.09
CA LEU A 518 -47.00 -26.15 48.06
C LEU A 518 -45.67 -25.36 48.06
N HIS A 519 -44.59 -26.03 47.67
CA HIS A 519 -43.24 -25.45 47.67
C HIS A 519 -42.49 -25.82 46.37
N PRO A 520 -42.93 -25.29 45.21
CA PRO A 520 -42.22 -25.51 43.98
C PRO A 520 -40.88 -24.81 44.02
N LYS A 521 -39.85 -25.45 43.46
CA LYS A 521 -38.48 -24.94 43.35
C LYS A 521 -38.06 -24.92 41.90
N MET A 522 -37.12 -24.03 41.54
CA MET A 522 -36.58 -23.95 40.21
C MET A 522 -35.10 -23.58 40.23
N GLU A 523 -34.39 -23.95 39.19
CA GLU A 523 -33.03 -23.54 38.89
C GLU A 523 -32.91 -23.23 37.39
N ASP A 524 -32.23 -22.14 37.05
CA ASP A 524 -31.85 -21.77 35.69
C ASP A 524 -30.32 -21.69 35.65
N LYS A 525 -29.69 -22.68 35.01
CA LYS A 525 -28.23 -22.86 35.01
C LYS A 525 -27.68 -22.82 33.59
N VAL A 526 -26.65 -22.02 33.37
CA VAL A 526 -25.80 -22.10 32.19
C VAL A 526 -24.67 -23.10 32.48
N VAL A 527 -24.63 -24.15 31.69
CA VAL A 527 -23.58 -25.19 31.80
C VAL A 527 -22.45 -24.80 30.82
N ASN A 528 -21.35 -24.27 31.35
CA ASN A 528 -20.13 -24.09 30.60
C ASN A 528 -19.34 -25.39 30.65
N GLU A 529 -19.17 -26.06 29.53
CA GLU A 529 -18.12 -27.06 29.43
C GLU A 529 -16.79 -26.33 29.56
N VAL A 530 -15.98 -26.75 30.53
CA VAL A 530 -14.57 -26.35 30.60
C VAL A 530 -13.94 -26.85 29.31
N GLU A 531 -13.34 -25.94 28.52
CA GLU A 531 -12.57 -26.27 27.31
C GLU A 531 -11.40 -27.18 27.63
#